data_cbfc405d55e02bb4d702a2e559d8bc30
#
_entry.id   cbfc405d55e02bb4d702a2e559d8bc30
#
_cell.length_a   1.000
_cell.length_b   1.000
_cell.length_c   1.000
_cell.angle_alpha   90.00
_cell.angle_beta   90.00
_cell.angle_gamma   90.00
#
_symmetry.space_group_name_H-M   'P 1'
#
loop_
_entity.id
_entity.type
_entity.pdbx_description
1 polymer ?
#
loop_
_entity_poly.entity_id
_entity_poly.type
_entity_poly.pdbx_seq_one_letter_code
_entity_poly.pdbx_strand_id
1 'polypeptide(L)'
;MKKIKNHKGWLTAILSIIPFFIFMVFFQAIGLGVSSILGQAEIIAFNFDSYLEAEDAMRDYLAADTIIQYFDLIGIFFLLWILMRFVDKEPFINLGFSIKGKANDVILGMTLGLLLMAVGYSILILLGEIKFISFNYDLKSIVLLFVLFIGVSVVEETYVRGYVLKNLLKSFNPIGSLIIS
;
A
#
# COMPACT_ATOMS: atom_id res chain seq x y z
N MET A 1 -1.06 14.56 -31.27
CA MET A 1 -2.50 14.34 -31.07
C MET A 1 -2.92 15.08 -29.79
N LYS A 2 -3.80 16.10 -29.90
CA LYS A 2 -4.38 16.80 -28.76
C LYS A 2 -5.29 15.81 -28.01
N LYS A 3 -4.86 15.29 -26.87
CA LYS A 3 -5.75 14.52 -25.98
C LYS A 3 -6.93 15.42 -25.61
N ILE A 4 -8.13 15.06 -26.02
CA ILE A 4 -9.36 15.73 -25.61
C ILE A 4 -9.39 15.61 -24.08
N LYS A 5 -9.26 16.75 -23.37
CA LYS A 5 -9.39 16.79 -21.91
C LYS A 5 -10.78 16.32 -21.55
N ASN A 6 -10.88 15.15 -20.98
CA ASN A 6 -12.15 14.63 -20.47
C ASN A 6 -12.43 15.33 -19.14
N HIS A 7 -13.31 16.35 -19.14
CA HIS A 7 -13.67 17.14 -17.97
C HIS A 7 -14.26 16.33 -16.80
N LYS A 8 -14.48 15.02 -16.97
CA LYS A 8 -15.05 14.14 -15.94
C LYS A 8 -14.03 13.22 -15.24
N GLY A 9 -12.74 13.29 -15.56
CA GLY A 9 -11.73 12.43 -14.94
C GLY A 9 -11.64 12.60 -13.41
N TRP A 10 -11.71 13.83 -12.91
CA TRP A 10 -11.75 14.11 -11.48
C TRP A 10 -12.96 13.47 -10.79
N LEU A 11 -14.12 13.47 -11.46
CA LEU A 11 -15.33 12.84 -10.90
C LEU A 11 -15.16 11.32 -10.80
N THR A 12 -14.54 10.69 -11.81
CA THR A 12 -14.22 9.26 -11.78
C THR A 12 -13.26 8.94 -10.64
N ALA A 13 -12.24 9.78 -10.41
CA ALA A 13 -11.31 9.62 -9.28
C ALA A 13 -12.03 9.69 -7.94
N ILE A 14 -12.87 10.70 -7.71
CA ILE A 14 -13.63 10.85 -6.46
C ILE A 14 -14.63 9.70 -6.26
N LEU A 15 -15.40 9.34 -7.29
CA LEU A 15 -16.38 8.26 -7.19
C LEU A 15 -15.74 6.88 -6.97
N SER A 16 -14.47 6.71 -7.32
CA SER A 16 -13.75 5.45 -7.05
C SER A 16 -13.40 5.26 -5.58
N ILE A 17 -13.42 6.32 -4.77
CA ILE A 17 -13.09 6.26 -3.33
C ILE A 17 -14.10 5.39 -2.57
N ILE A 18 -15.38 5.53 -2.88
CA ILE A 18 -16.43 4.74 -2.20
C ILE A 18 -16.26 3.23 -2.42
N PRO A 19 -16.22 2.73 -3.68
CA PRO A 19 -15.99 1.31 -3.90
C PRO A 19 -14.61 0.85 -3.39
N PHE A 20 -13.58 1.70 -3.39
CA PHE A 20 -12.28 1.38 -2.80
C PHE A 20 -12.43 0.98 -1.33
N PHE A 21 -13.07 1.81 -0.51
CA PHE A 21 -13.28 1.49 0.91
C PHE A 21 -14.19 0.27 1.11
N ILE A 22 -15.23 0.10 0.30
CA ILE A 22 -16.11 -1.07 0.37
C ILE A 22 -15.32 -2.36 0.11
N PHE A 23 -14.51 -2.38 -0.95
CA PHE A 23 -13.69 -3.55 -1.29
C PHE A 23 -12.62 -3.80 -0.24
N MET A 24 -11.94 -2.76 0.24
CA MET A 24 -10.96 -2.86 1.31
C MET A 24 -11.58 -3.52 2.55
N VAL A 25 -12.67 -3.00 3.09
CA VAL A 25 -13.33 -3.55 4.28
C VAL A 25 -13.81 -4.99 4.05
N PHE A 26 -14.38 -5.28 2.88
CA PHE A 26 -14.86 -6.62 2.54
C PHE A 26 -13.71 -7.64 2.47
N PHE A 27 -12.62 -7.32 1.80
CA PHE A 27 -11.48 -8.22 1.67
C PHE A 27 -10.67 -8.32 2.96
N GLN A 28 -10.57 -7.26 3.76
CA GLN A 28 -10.02 -7.30 5.12
C GLN A 28 -10.82 -8.27 6.00
N ALA A 29 -12.14 -8.24 5.95
CA ALA A 29 -12.98 -9.17 6.69
C ALA A 29 -12.73 -10.64 6.28
N ILE A 30 -12.52 -10.91 4.98
CA ILE A 30 -12.14 -12.24 4.50
C ILE A 30 -10.74 -12.61 5.02
N GLY A 31 -9.76 -11.72 4.91
CA GLY A 31 -8.39 -11.93 5.41
C GLY A 31 -8.37 -12.22 6.91
N LEU A 32 -9.18 -11.50 7.68
CA LEU A 32 -9.36 -11.71 9.12
C LEU A 32 -9.97 -13.08 9.41
N GLY A 33 -10.97 -13.50 8.64
CA GLY A 33 -11.56 -14.84 8.76
C GLY A 33 -10.56 -15.95 8.47
N VAL A 34 -9.74 -15.80 7.42
CA VAL A 34 -8.68 -16.76 7.08
C VAL A 34 -7.60 -16.79 8.16
N SER A 35 -7.16 -15.64 8.64
CA SER A 35 -6.19 -15.51 9.73
C SER A 35 -6.68 -16.18 11.01
N SER A 36 -7.99 -16.02 11.34
CA SER A 36 -8.63 -16.70 12.47
C SER A 36 -8.58 -18.23 12.35
N ILE A 37 -8.91 -18.75 11.17
CA ILE A 37 -8.89 -20.20 10.90
C ILE A 37 -7.46 -20.76 11.04
N LEU A 38 -6.46 -19.98 10.68
CA LEU A 38 -5.05 -20.35 10.80
C LEU A 38 -4.50 -20.18 12.22
N GLY A 39 -5.34 -19.80 13.21
CA GLY A 39 -4.94 -19.64 14.60
C GLY A 39 -4.13 -18.36 14.88
N GLN A 40 -4.14 -17.42 13.94
CA GLN A 40 -3.33 -16.19 14.03
C GLN A 40 -4.14 -14.96 14.47
N ALA A 41 -5.46 -15.08 14.55
CA ALA A 41 -6.35 -13.94 14.80
C ALA A 41 -6.69 -13.68 16.26
N GLU A 42 -6.44 -14.62 17.17
CA GLU A 42 -6.59 -14.36 18.61
C GLU A 42 -5.73 -13.18 19.07
N ILE A 43 -4.73 -12.85 18.27
CA ILE A 43 -3.72 -11.84 18.53
C ILE A 43 -4.14 -10.45 18.06
N ILE A 44 -5.02 -10.34 17.07
CA ILE A 44 -5.51 -9.04 16.56
C ILE A 44 -6.51 -8.39 17.50
N ALA A 45 -7.11 -9.17 18.40
CA ALA A 45 -8.05 -8.68 19.38
C ALA A 45 -7.37 -8.24 20.69
N PHE A 46 -6.88 -7.01 20.73
CA PHE A 46 -6.84 -6.22 21.96
C PHE A 46 -5.75 -6.41 23.01
N ASN A 47 -4.53 -6.04 22.72
CA ASN A 47 -3.72 -5.22 23.65
C ASN A 47 -2.38 -4.88 23.00
N PHE A 48 -2.31 -3.75 22.33
CA PHE A 48 -1.07 -3.25 21.71
C PHE A 48 0.09 -3.19 22.73
N ASP A 49 -0.22 -2.88 23.99
CA ASP A 49 0.80 -2.78 25.05
C ASP A 49 1.38 -4.14 25.47
N SER A 50 0.61 -5.23 25.41
CA SER A 50 1.11 -6.57 25.75
C SER A 50 1.91 -7.23 24.63
N TYR A 51 1.78 -6.75 23.38
CA TYR A 51 2.50 -7.30 22.21
C TYR A 51 3.95 -6.81 22.12
N LEU A 52 4.24 -5.65 22.70
CA LEU A 52 5.60 -5.12 22.71
C LEU A 52 6.55 -5.90 23.62
N GLU A 53 6.00 -6.74 24.52
CA GLU A 53 6.77 -7.49 25.52
C GLU A 53 7.10 -8.94 25.08
N ALA A 54 6.44 -9.48 24.06
CA ALA A 54 6.63 -10.86 23.65
C ALA A 54 6.99 -10.94 22.15
N GLU A 55 8.19 -11.43 21.89
CA GLU A 55 8.75 -11.58 20.53
C GLU A 55 7.89 -12.51 19.64
N ASP A 56 7.32 -13.56 20.22
CA ASP A 56 6.43 -14.50 19.54
C ASP A 56 5.10 -13.87 19.17
N ALA A 57 4.51 -13.06 20.07
CA ALA A 57 3.28 -12.33 19.80
C ALA A 57 3.42 -11.32 18.66
N MET A 58 4.57 -10.63 18.56
CA MET A 58 4.86 -9.73 17.45
C MET A 58 4.92 -10.49 16.12
N ARG A 59 5.52 -11.67 16.09
CA ARG A 59 5.63 -12.50 14.88
C ARG A 59 4.26 -12.95 14.37
N ASP A 60 3.41 -13.41 15.28
CA ASP A 60 2.06 -13.87 14.95
C ASP A 60 1.19 -12.70 14.46
N TYR A 61 1.31 -11.53 15.10
CA TYR A 61 0.67 -10.30 14.64
C TYR A 61 1.10 -9.95 13.21
N LEU A 62 2.40 -9.95 12.91
CA LEU A 62 2.93 -9.68 11.57
C LEU A 62 2.43 -10.69 10.53
N ALA A 63 2.31 -11.96 10.91
CA ALA A 63 1.78 -12.99 10.02
C ALA A 63 0.29 -12.77 9.72
N ALA A 64 -0.51 -12.45 10.73
CA ALA A 64 -1.92 -12.14 10.59
C ALA A 64 -2.15 -10.89 9.72
N ASP A 65 -1.42 -9.81 10.01
CA ASP A 65 -1.50 -8.56 9.26
C ASP A 65 -1.04 -8.74 7.80
N THR A 66 -0.01 -9.54 7.56
CA THR A 66 0.42 -9.91 6.21
C THR A 66 -0.69 -10.61 5.44
N ILE A 67 -1.40 -11.56 6.05
CA ILE A 67 -2.53 -12.25 5.42
C ILE A 67 -3.61 -11.25 5.04
N ILE A 68 -4.04 -10.42 5.97
CA ILE A 68 -5.07 -9.39 5.76
C ILE A 68 -4.68 -8.46 4.61
N GLN A 69 -3.44 -7.97 4.61
CA GLN A 69 -2.93 -7.05 3.59
C GLN A 69 -2.89 -7.66 2.19
N TYR A 70 -2.60 -8.97 2.08
CA TYR A 70 -2.64 -9.63 0.77
C TYR A 70 -4.06 -9.90 0.28
N PHE A 71 -5.03 -10.08 1.18
CA PHE A 71 -6.44 -10.07 0.78
C PHE A 71 -6.89 -8.69 0.30
N ASP A 72 -6.46 -7.60 0.95
CA ASP A 72 -6.67 -6.24 0.45
C ASP A 72 -6.07 -6.05 -0.94
N LEU A 73 -4.85 -6.51 -1.16
CA LEU A 73 -4.20 -6.46 -2.47
C LEU A 73 -5.06 -7.13 -3.54
N ILE A 74 -5.57 -8.34 -3.28
CA ILE A 74 -6.46 -9.06 -4.20
C ILE A 74 -7.73 -8.23 -4.46
N GLY A 75 -8.35 -7.71 -3.41
CA GLY A 75 -9.57 -6.89 -3.49
C GLY A 75 -9.38 -5.63 -4.33
N ILE A 76 -8.30 -4.90 -4.08
CA ILE A 76 -7.98 -3.67 -4.81
C ILE A 76 -7.65 -3.95 -6.27
N PHE A 77 -6.88 -5.00 -6.57
CA PHE A 77 -6.61 -5.40 -7.96
C PHE A 77 -7.89 -5.80 -8.70
N PHE A 78 -8.80 -6.51 -8.03
CA PHE A 78 -10.09 -6.87 -8.59
C PHE A 78 -10.98 -5.63 -8.85
N LEU A 79 -11.05 -4.71 -7.89
CA LEU A 79 -11.73 -3.42 -8.07
C LEU A 79 -11.15 -2.64 -9.24
N LEU A 80 -9.83 -2.49 -9.29
CA LEU A 80 -9.15 -1.75 -10.36
C LEU A 80 -9.37 -2.39 -11.73
N TRP A 81 -9.42 -3.73 -11.79
CA TRP A 81 -9.77 -4.43 -13.00
C TRP A 81 -11.19 -4.09 -13.46
N ILE A 82 -12.17 -4.07 -12.54
CA ILE A 82 -13.55 -3.65 -12.83
C ILE A 82 -13.57 -2.20 -13.34
N LEU A 83 -12.95 -1.27 -12.62
CA LEU A 83 -12.94 0.15 -12.98
C LEU A 83 -12.28 0.38 -14.35
N MET A 84 -11.12 -0.23 -14.59
CA MET A 84 -10.42 -0.12 -15.87
C MET A 84 -11.22 -0.74 -17.02
N ARG A 85 -11.86 -1.88 -16.79
CA ARG A 85 -12.59 -2.61 -17.82
C ARG A 85 -13.92 -1.95 -18.19
N PHE A 86 -14.69 -1.51 -17.19
CA PHE A 86 -16.08 -1.06 -17.38
C PHE A 86 -16.25 0.46 -17.36
N VAL A 87 -15.45 1.17 -16.55
CA VAL A 87 -15.56 2.63 -16.41
C VAL A 87 -14.62 3.33 -17.40
N ASP A 88 -13.32 3.06 -17.32
CA ASP A 88 -12.33 3.72 -18.17
C ASP A 88 -12.22 3.07 -19.57
N LYS A 89 -12.58 1.80 -19.71
CA LYS A 89 -12.48 1.02 -20.95
C LYS A 89 -11.05 1.00 -21.52
N GLU A 90 -10.08 0.90 -20.63
CA GLU A 90 -8.66 0.86 -20.92
C GLU A 90 -8.02 -0.43 -20.41
N PRO A 91 -6.92 -0.91 -21.03
CA PRO A 91 -6.21 -2.09 -20.55
C PRO A 91 -5.55 -1.83 -19.19
N PHE A 92 -5.57 -2.83 -18.30
CA PHE A 92 -5.05 -2.76 -16.94
C PHE A 92 -3.57 -2.33 -16.87
N ILE A 93 -2.76 -2.72 -17.84
CA ILE A 93 -1.33 -2.35 -17.92
C ILE A 93 -1.08 -0.83 -17.93
N ASN A 94 -2.07 -0.04 -18.32
CA ASN A 94 -2.00 1.42 -18.33
C ASN A 94 -2.03 2.05 -16.93
N LEU A 95 -2.16 1.26 -15.87
CA LEU A 95 -2.01 1.72 -14.48
C LEU A 95 -0.55 1.99 -14.06
N GLY A 96 0.40 1.83 -14.96
CA GLY A 96 1.81 2.13 -14.68
C GLY A 96 2.70 0.91 -14.53
N PHE A 97 2.19 -0.30 -14.77
CA PHE A 97 2.96 -1.54 -14.65
C PHE A 97 4.02 -1.75 -15.76
N SER A 98 4.22 -0.78 -16.63
CA SER A 98 5.27 -0.85 -17.66
C SER A 98 6.62 -0.45 -17.08
N ILE A 99 7.46 -1.44 -16.77
CA ILE A 99 8.81 -1.27 -16.20
C ILE A 99 9.88 -1.12 -17.29
N LYS A 100 9.53 -1.34 -18.55
CA LYS A 100 10.48 -1.36 -19.65
C LYS A 100 11.21 -0.01 -19.78
N GLY A 101 12.54 -0.05 -19.62
CA GLY A 101 13.40 1.14 -19.70
C GLY A 101 13.43 2.02 -18.44
N LYS A 102 12.83 1.59 -17.32
CA LYS A 102 12.73 2.37 -16.07
C LYS A 102 13.50 1.78 -14.90
N ALA A 103 14.42 0.85 -15.15
CA ALA A 103 15.20 0.21 -14.08
C ALA A 103 15.98 1.23 -13.23
N ASN A 104 16.58 2.23 -13.86
CA ASN A 104 17.31 3.29 -13.15
C ASN A 104 16.39 4.13 -12.24
N ASP A 105 15.16 4.42 -12.69
CA ASP A 105 14.19 5.16 -11.89
C ASP A 105 13.77 4.36 -10.65
N VAL A 106 13.63 3.03 -10.79
CA VAL A 106 13.32 2.12 -9.67
C VAL A 106 14.46 2.11 -8.66
N ILE A 107 15.71 1.94 -9.12
CA ILE A 107 16.88 1.94 -8.24
C ILE A 107 17.02 3.29 -7.52
N LEU A 108 16.85 4.39 -8.24
CA LEU A 108 16.89 5.73 -7.67
C LEU A 108 15.80 5.90 -6.59
N GLY A 109 14.56 5.47 -6.86
CA GLY A 109 13.47 5.51 -5.91
C GLY A 109 13.74 4.70 -4.65
N MET A 110 14.27 3.48 -4.79
CA MET A 110 14.66 2.63 -3.66
C MET A 110 15.76 3.30 -2.82
N THR A 111 16.78 3.86 -3.46
CA THR A 111 17.89 4.54 -2.77
C THR A 111 17.39 5.77 -2.01
N LEU A 112 16.55 6.58 -2.63
CA LEU A 112 15.93 7.75 -1.98
C LEU A 112 15.04 7.34 -0.80
N GLY A 113 14.26 6.27 -0.95
CA GLY A 113 13.43 5.73 0.14
C GLY A 113 14.27 5.32 1.35
N LEU A 114 15.35 4.56 1.12
CA LEU A 114 16.28 4.16 2.18
C LEU A 114 16.94 5.37 2.87
N LEU A 115 17.36 6.36 2.08
CA LEU A 115 17.95 7.59 2.64
C LEU A 115 16.94 8.38 3.49
N LEU A 116 15.71 8.53 3.03
CA LEU A 116 14.67 9.21 3.80
C LEU A 116 14.35 8.49 5.11
N MET A 117 14.26 7.16 5.09
CA MET A 117 14.08 6.36 6.31
C MET A 117 15.26 6.52 7.27
N ALA A 118 16.49 6.47 6.78
CA ALA A 118 17.69 6.66 7.60
C ALA A 118 17.74 8.06 8.23
N VAL A 119 17.39 9.09 7.46
CA VAL A 119 17.31 10.49 7.97
C VAL A 119 16.21 10.61 9.02
N GLY A 120 15.00 10.08 8.77
CA GLY A 120 13.90 10.10 9.73
C GLY A 120 14.26 9.41 11.04
N TYR A 121 14.84 8.21 10.96
CA TYR A 121 15.34 7.48 12.13
C TYR A 121 16.40 8.26 12.91
N SER A 122 17.35 8.87 12.21
CA SER A 122 18.42 9.70 12.84
C SER A 122 17.82 10.92 13.57
N ILE A 123 16.83 11.57 12.99
CA ILE A 123 16.13 12.70 13.61
C ILE A 123 15.45 12.25 14.92
N LEU A 124 14.73 11.12 14.92
CA LEU A 124 14.04 10.61 16.11
C LEU A 124 15.03 10.27 17.24
N ILE A 125 16.20 9.70 16.91
CA ILE A 125 17.27 9.47 17.89
C ILE A 125 17.78 10.82 18.47
N LEU A 126 18.04 11.80 17.60
CA LEU A 126 18.56 13.11 18.02
C LEU A 126 17.57 13.88 18.91
N LEU A 127 16.28 13.71 18.67
CA LEU A 127 15.21 14.29 19.50
C LEU A 127 15.00 13.51 20.81
N GLY A 128 15.62 12.34 20.97
CA GLY A 128 15.46 11.50 22.17
C GLY A 128 14.15 10.72 22.24
N GLU A 129 13.34 10.73 21.16
CA GLU A 129 12.07 10.02 21.07
C GLU A 129 12.25 8.50 20.99
N ILE A 130 13.36 8.04 20.41
CA ILE A 130 13.73 6.64 20.34
C ILE A 130 15.15 6.43 20.82
N LYS A 131 15.40 5.28 21.44
CA LYS A 131 16.74 4.86 21.88
C LYS A 131 17.12 3.57 21.18
N PHE A 132 18.33 3.52 20.65
CA PHE A 132 18.90 2.27 20.16
C PHE A 132 19.25 1.39 21.36
N ILE A 133 18.62 0.21 21.48
CA ILE A 133 18.87 -0.73 22.59
C ILE A 133 19.84 -1.81 22.12
N SER A 134 19.50 -2.55 21.08
CA SER A 134 20.30 -3.64 20.54
C SER A 134 19.84 -4.02 19.13
N PHE A 135 20.68 -4.79 18.43
CA PHE A 135 20.22 -5.50 17.24
C PHE A 135 19.67 -6.86 17.65
N ASN A 136 18.38 -7.06 17.46
CA ASN A 136 17.77 -8.38 17.58
C ASN A 136 17.38 -8.86 16.16
N TYR A 137 18.00 -9.97 15.72
CA TYR A 137 17.78 -10.51 14.38
C TYR A 137 16.83 -11.71 14.43
N ASP A 138 15.53 -11.45 14.35
CA ASP A 138 14.60 -12.49 13.95
C ASP A 138 14.35 -12.44 12.44
N LEU A 139 14.97 -13.36 11.72
CA LEU A 139 14.89 -13.43 10.27
C LEU A 139 13.43 -13.59 9.78
N LYS A 140 12.59 -14.34 10.53
CA LYS A 140 11.17 -14.52 10.17
C LYS A 140 10.43 -13.20 10.21
N SER A 141 10.57 -12.43 11.28
CA SER A 141 9.93 -11.12 11.42
C SER A 141 10.41 -10.14 10.35
N ILE A 142 11.70 -10.12 10.04
CA ILE A 142 12.25 -9.27 8.96
C ILE A 142 11.64 -9.63 7.61
N VAL A 143 11.56 -10.93 7.29
CA VAL A 143 10.96 -11.38 6.03
C VAL A 143 9.46 -11.06 5.98
N LEU A 144 8.72 -11.27 7.07
CA LEU A 144 7.30 -10.93 7.15
C LEU A 144 7.07 -9.42 6.98
N LEU A 145 7.84 -8.58 7.66
CA LEU A 145 7.79 -7.12 7.49
C LEU A 145 8.06 -6.71 6.04
N PHE A 146 9.10 -7.30 5.42
CA PHE A 146 9.43 -6.99 4.03
C PHE A 146 8.29 -7.37 3.07
N VAL A 147 7.71 -8.57 3.25
CA VAL A 147 6.59 -9.06 2.46
C VAL A 147 5.36 -8.18 2.68
N LEU A 148 5.05 -7.84 3.95
CA LEU A 148 3.95 -6.96 4.32
C LEU A 148 4.06 -5.60 3.63
N PHE A 149 5.21 -4.92 3.76
CA PHE A 149 5.41 -3.59 3.18
C PHE A 149 5.40 -3.57 1.66
N ILE A 150 5.83 -4.66 0.99
CA ILE A 150 5.65 -4.80 -0.45
C ILE A 150 4.15 -4.80 -0.78
N GLY A 151 3.34 -5.57 -0.06
CA GLY A 151 1.88 -5.61 -0.26
C GLY A 151 1.23 -4.24 -0.11
N VAL A 152 1.51 -3.55 1.01
CA VAL A 152 1.02 -2.19 1.30
C VAL A 152 1.40 -1.23 0.18
N SER A 153 2.69 -1.18 -0.17
CA SER A 153 3.21 -0.27 -1.20
C SER A 153 2.54 -0.50 -2.57
N VAL A 154 2.35 -1.77 -2.95
CA VAL A 154 1.70 -2.09 -4.23
C VAL A 154 0.24 -1.65 -4.25
N VAL A 155 -0.51 -1.82 -3.14
CA VAL A 155 -1.90 -1.34 -3.03
C VAL A 155 -1.96 0.18 -3.19
N GLU A 156 -1.19 0.91 -2.37
CA GLU A 156 -1.19 2.37 -2.36
C GLU A 156 -0.76 2.96 -3.71
N GLU A 157 0.37 2.50 -4.25
CA GLU A 157 0.90 2.99 -5.51
C GLU A 157 -0.04 2.70 -6.68
N THR A 158 -0.65 1.51 -6.72
CA THR A 158 -1.53 1.13 -7.83
C THR A 158 -2.84 1.89 -7.79
N TYR A 159 -3.43 2.09 -6.61
CA TYR A 159 -4.67 2.84 -6.50
C TYR A 159 -4.44 4.35 -6.63
N VAL A 160 -3.56 4.93 -5.81
CA VAL A 160 -3.39 6.39 -5.75
C VAL A 160 -2.68 6.89 -7.00
N ARG A 161 -1.50 6.37 -7.31
CA ARG A 161 -0.70 6.83 -8.45
C ARG A 161 -1.08 6.19 -9.77
N GLY A 162 -1.48 4.93 -9.74
CA GLY A 162 -1.94 4.23 -10.93
C GLY A 162 -3.32 4.70 -11.40
N TYR A 163 -4.32 4.72 -10.52
CA TYR A 163 -5.71 4.98 -10.90
C TYR A 163 -6.15 6.43 -10.67
N VAL A 164 -6.03 6.93 -9.41
CA VAL A 164 -6.52 8.26 -9.04
C VAL A 164 -5.76 9.34 -9.81
N LEU A 165 -4.44 9.37 -9.72
CA LEU A 165 -3.60 10.35 -10.42
C LEU A 165 -3.83 10.32 -11.94
N LYS A 166 -3.90 9.13 -12.54
CA LYS A 166 -4.19 8.98 -13.97
C LYS A 166 -5.50 9.65 -14.37
N ASN A 167 -6.55 9.49 -13.57
CA ASN A 167 -7.85 10.11 -13.85
C ASN A 167 -7.85 11.62 -13.59
N LEU A 168 -7.12 12.09 -12.56
CA LEU A 168 -6.93 13.53 -12.31
C LEU A 168 -6.17 14.21 -13.46
N LEU A 169 -5.15 13.56 -14.02
CA LEU A 169 -4.40 14.06 -15.19
C LEU A 169 -5.26 14.24 -16.46
N LYS A 170 -6.43 13.62 -16.53
CA LYS A 170 -7.39 13.85 -17.61
C LYS A 170 -8.09 15.22 -17.47
N SER A 171 -8.15 15.78 -16.27
CA SER A 171 -8.92 16.99 -15.95
C SER A 171 -8.03 18.17 -15.55
N PHE A 172 -6.97 17.93 -14.79
CA PHE A 172 -6.09 18.96 -14.25
C PHE A 172 -4.71 18.97 -14.91
N ASN A 173 -3.91 19.98 -14.60
CA ASN A 173 -2.50 20.01 -14.97
C ASN A 173 -1.68 18.98 -14.15
N PRO A 174 -0.48 18.58 -14.60
CA PRO A 174 0.30 17.55 -13.90
C PRO A 174 0.63 17.90 -12.44
N ILE A 175 0.99 19.16 -12.16
CA ILE A 175 1.34 19.59 -10.80
C ILE A 175 0.11 19.55 -9.88
N GLY A 176 -1.03 20.11 -10.33
CA GLY A 176 -2.26 20.08 -9.57
C GLY A 176 -2.78 18.65 -9.33
N SER A 177 -2.65 17.78 -10.34
CA SER A 177 -3.03 16.36 -10.20
C SER A 177 -2.17 15.64 -9.16
N LEU A 178 -0.88 15.92 -9.13
CA LEU A 178 0.05 15.31 -8.16
C LEU A 178 -0.19 15.79 -6.73
N ILE A 179 -0.56 17.07 -6.55
CA ILE A 179 -0.84 17.63 -5.21
C ILE A 179 -2.16 17.07 -4.64
N ILE A 180 -3.13 16.79 -5.52
CA ILE A 180 -4.46 16.30 -5.10
C ILE A 180 -4.46 14.79 -4.87
N SER A 181 -3.61 14.02 -5.58
CA SER A 181 -3.49 12.56 -5.43
C SER A 181 -2.72 12.20 -4.17
#